data_eba20d11c97c4dce4d2b0df5cacea306
#
_entry.id   eba20d11c97c4dce4d2b0df5cacea306
#
_cell.length_a   1.000
_cell.length_b   1.000
_cell.length_c   1.000
_cell.angle_alpha   90.00
_cell.angle_beta   90.00
_cell.angle_gamma   90.00
#
_symmetry.space_group_name_H-M   'P 1'
#
loop_
_entity.id
_entity.type
_entity.pdbx_description
1 polymer ?
#
loop_
_entity_poly.entity_id
_entity_poly.type
_entity_poly.pdbx_seq_one_letter_code
_entity_poly.pdbx_strand_id
1 'polypeptide(L)'
;MNTPFHLAFPVKDIESTRSFFGNLLGCEIGRSTDKWIDFNFFGHQLSAHVKPEELAQANTNAVDGKNVPVRHFGAILEWNQWHELSEKLKQHGIDFVIEPYIRFEGEVGEQATMFFLDPSGNALEFKSFKDPSQIFAK
;
A
#
# COMPACT_ATOMS: atom_id res chain seq x y z
N MET A 1 -6.83 4.01 22.49
CA MET A 1 -5.81 4.71 21.66
C MET A 1 -5.09 3.70 20.77
N ASN A 2 -5.03 3.97 19.51
CA ASN A 2 -4.31 3.11 18.59
C ASN A 2 -2.81 3.38 18.69
N THR A 3 -2.01 2.33 18.56
CA THR A 3 -0.55 2.43 18.55
C THR A 3 -0.10 2.57 17.09
N PRO A 4 0.46 3.73 16.67
CA PRO A 4 0.97 3.88 15.33
C PRO A 4 2.08 2.87 15.03
N PHE A 5 1.99 2.24 13.88
CA PHE A 5 3.03 1.36 13.36
C PHE A 5 4.08 2.20 12.65
N HIS A 6 5.32 1.76 12.68
CA HIS A 6 6.44 2.41 11.98
C HIS A 6 7.11 1.43 11.04
N LEU A 7 7.37 1.87 9.81
CA LEU A 7 8.09 1.09 8.80
C LEU A 7 9.09 2.00 8.09
N ALA A 8 10.35 1.56 8.03
CA ALA A 8 11.38 2.18 7.20
C ALA A 8 11.63 1.30 5.97
N PHE A 9 11.74 1.92 4.80
CA PHE A 9 11.90 1.18 3.55
C PHE A 9 12.75 1.97 2.54
N PRO A 10 13.44 1.28 1.61
CA PRO A 10 14.30 1.96 0.64
C PRO A 10 13.50 2.52 -0.53
N VAL A 11 13.96 3.67 -1.06
CA VAL A 11 13.43 4.29 -2.28
C VAL A 11 14.58 4.77 -3.14
N LYS A 12 14.30 5.01 -4.44
CA LYS A 12 15.31 5.46 -5.38
C LYS A 12 15.62 6.95 -5.28
N ASP A 13 14.61 7.78 -4.98
CA ASP A 13 14.77 9.24 -4.85
C ASP A 13 13.63 9.85 -4.04
N ILE A 14 13.82 11.07 -3.56
CA ILE A 14 12.84 11.78 -2.75
C ILE A 14 11.69 12.32 -3.61
N GLU A 15 11.97 12.85 -4.78
CA GLU A 15 10.97 13.55 -5.58
C GLU A 15 9.83 12.64 -6.02
N SER A 16 10.15 11.49 -6.62
CA SER A 16 9.12 10.54 -7.06
C SER A 16 8.37 9.93 -5.87
N THR A 17 9.06 9.71 -4.75
CA THR A 17 8.46 9.20 -3.53
C THR A 17 7.47 10.21 -2.93
N ARG A 18 7.86 11.48 -2.87
CA ARG A 18 6.98 12.57 -2.41
C ARG A 18 5.72 12.68 -3.26
N SER A 19 5.87 12.64 -4.58
CA SER A 19 4.74 12.70 -5.51
C SER A 19 3.78 11.52 -5.34
N PHE A 20 4.33 10.32 -5.20
CA PHE A 20 3.51 9.11 -5.08
C PHE A 20 2.76 9.06 -3.74
N PHE A 21 3.48 9.12 -2.64
CA PHE A 21 2.84 9.00 -1.31
C PHE A 21 2.10 10.28 -0.91
N GLY A 22 2.68 11.45 -1.20
CA GLY A 22 2.08 12.73 -0.82
C GLY A 22 0.93 13.14 -1.70
N ASN A 23 1.11 13.14 -3.02
CA ASN A 23 0.10 13.65 -3.94
C ASN A 23 -0.90 12.56 -4.36
N LEU A 24 -0.43 11.40 -4.81
CA LEU A 24 -1.33 10.35 -5.31
C LEU A 24 -2.08 9.66 -4.17
N LEU A 25 -1.38 9.19 -3.14
CA LEU A 25 -2.00 8.53 -2.01
C LEU A 25 -2.56 9.51 -0.96
N GLY A 26 -2.21 10.79 -1.05
CA GLY A 26 -2.74 11.83 -0.16
C GLY A 26 -2.20 11.78 1.26
N CYS A 27 -1.01 11.20 1.47
CA CYS A 27 -0.40 11.13 2.79
C CYS A 27 0.24 12.47 3.18
N GLU A 28 -0.01 12.92 4.40
CA GLU A 28 0.64 14.10 4.93
C GLU A 28 2.14 13.85 5.05
N ILE A 29 2.95 14.83 4.63
CA ILE A 29 4.40 14.75 4.69
C ILE A 29 4.86 15.27 6.05
N GLY A 30 5.71 14.49 6.72
CA GLY A 30 6.36 14.87 7.96
C GLY A 30 7.70 15.54 7.71
N ARG A 31 8.75 15.07 8.39
CA ARG A 31 10.10 15.56 8.16
C ARG A 31 10.67 15.02 6.86
N SER A 32 11.52 15.82 6.22
CA SER A 32 12.22 15.36 5.03
C SER A 32 13.60 16.02 4.92
N THR A 33 14.52 15.29 4.31
CA THR A 33 15.86 15.76 3.93
C THR A 33 16.08 15.32 2.48
N ASP A 34 17.30 15.48 1.99
CA ASP A 34 17.68 14.93 0.69
C ASP A 34 17.91 13.41 0.70
N LYS A 35 17.88 12.79 1.89
CA LYS A 35 18.18 11.37 2.09
C LYS A 35 16.99 10.55 2.58
N TRP A 36 16.00 11.18 3.16
CA TRP A 36 14.82 10.47 3.68
C TRP A 36 13.62 11.39 3.76
N ILE A 37 12.42 10.81 3.81
CA ILE A 37 11.15 11.51 3.94
C ILE A 37 10.17 10.66 4.74
N ASP A 38 9.48 11.30 5.70
CA ASP A 38 8.46 10.66 6.53
C ASP A 38 7.07 11.02 6.04
N PHE A 39 6.15 10.08 6.18
CA PHE A 39 4.74 10.25 5.83
C PHE A 39 3.84 9.79 6.97
N ASN A 40 2.73 10.49 7.14
CA ASN A 40 1.59 9.95 7.87
C ASN A 40 0.80 9.05 6.91
N PHE A 41 1.05 7.76 7.00
CA PHE A 41 0.46 6.76 6.14
C PHE A 41 -0.76 6.15 6.86
N PHE A 42 -1.91 6.78 6.66
CA PHE A 42 -3.17 6.34 7.28
C PHE A 42 -3.06 6.17 8.80
N GLY A 43 -2.40 7.12 9.47
CA GLY A 43 -2.21 7.11 10.91
C GLY A 43 -0.94 6.41 11.39
N HIS A 44 -0.15 5.85 10.47
CA HIS A 44 1.11 5.17 10.77
C HIS A 44 2.28 5.93 10.17
N GLN A 45 3.47 5.74 10.72
CA GLN A 45 4.66 6.44 10.23
C GLN A 45 5.41 5.57 9.23
N LEU A 46 5.52 6.06 7.99
CA LEU A 46 6.46 5.50 7.02
C LEU A 46 7.67 6.42 6.92
N SER A 47 8.86 5.82 6.87
CA SER A 47 10.12 6.53 6.63
C SER A 47 10.78 5.96 5.39
N ALA A 48 10.76 6.72 4.30
CA ALA A 48 11.39 6.33 3.05
C ALA A 48 12.83 6.85 3.01
N HIS A 49 13.79 5.93 2.90
CA HIS A 49 15.21 6.27 2.84
C HIS A 49 15.76 6.07 1.44
N VAL A 50 16.51 7.06 0.93
CA VAL A 50 17.15 6.95 -0.38
C VAL A 50 18.30 5.96 -0.28
N LYS A 51 18.06 4.73 -0.72
CA LYS A 51 18.98 3.59 -0.71
C LYS A 51 18.77 2.76 -1.99
N PRO A 52 19.14 3.30 -3.17
CA PRO A 52 18.90 2.58 -4.43
C PRO A 52 19.54 1.20 -4.45
N GLU A 53 20.65 1.02 -3.76
CA GLU A 53 21.38 -0.24 -3.67
C GLU A 53 20.64 -1.33 -2.88
N GLU A 54 19.64 -0.95 -2.10
CA GLU A 54 18.84 -1.90 -1.32
C GLU A 54 17.49 -2.23 -1.96
N LEU A 55 17.24 -1.72 -3.17
CA LEU A 55 16.01 -2.03 -3.90
C LEU A 55 16.13 -3.42 -4.49
N ALA A 56 15.36 -4.37 -3.93
CA ALA A 56 15.36 -5.76 -4.36
C ALA A 56 14.12 -6.06 -5.19
N GLN A 57 14.24 -7.04 -6.11
CA GLN A 57 13.08 -7.59 -6.77
C GLN A 57 12.25 -8.37 -5.76
N ALA A 58 10.93 -8.16 -5.79
CA ALA A 58 10.02 -8.87 -4.90
C ALA A 58 9.89 -10.33 -5.31
N ASN A 59 10.01 -11.23 -4.34
CA ASN A 59 9.59 -12.63 -4.51
C ASN A 59 8.06 -12.67 -4.47
N THR A 60 7.47 -13.74 -4.99
CA THR A 60 6.01 -13.88 -5.02
C THR A 60 5.55 -15.18 -4.39
N ASN A 61 4.33 -15.18 -3.84
CA ASN A 61 3.61 -16.36 -3.39
C ASN A 61 2.28 -16.46 -4.14
N ALA A 62 1.83 -17.68 -4.42
CA ALA A 62 0.53 -17.88 -5.07
C ALA A 62 -0.60 -17.73 -4.03
N VAL A 63 -1.55 -16.82 -4.31
CA VAL A 63 -2.77 -16.62 -3.53
C VAL A 63 -3.92 -16.45 -4.50
N ASP A 64 -4.97 -17.26 -4.37
CA ASP A 64 -6.13 -17.25 -5.28
C ASP A 64 -5.71 -17.38 -6.76
N GLY A 65 -4.66 -18.16 -7.06
CA GLY A 65 -4.11 -18.29 -8.40
C GLY A 65 -3.32 -17.09 -8.89
N LYS A 66 -3.04 -16.10 -8.04
CA LYS A 66 -2.29 -14.89 -8.37
C LYS A 66 -0.92 -14.91 -7.70
N ASN A 67 0.08 -14.35 -8.38
CA ASN A 67 1.43 -14.20 -7.84
C ASN A 67 1.50 -12.93 -6.99
N VAL A 68 1.43 -13.09 -5.68
CA VAL A 68 1.44 -11.99 -4.72
C VAL A 68 2.87 -11.63 -4.37
N PRO A 69 3.27 -10.35 -4.55
CA PRO A 69 4.60 -9.90 -4.13
C PRO A 69 4.83 -10.10 -2.64
N VAL A 70 6.02 -10.56 -2.28
CA VAL A 70 6.48 -10.64 -0.90
C VAL A 70 7.93 -10.10 -0.90
N ARG A 71 8.19 -9.04 -0.22
CA ARG A 71 7.43 -8.28 0.78
C ARG A 71 6.47 -7.30 0.13
N HIS A 72 5.42 -6.98 0.87
CA HIS A 72 4.53 -5.87 0.54
C HIS A 72 4.01 -5.25 1.84
N PHE A 73 3.50 -4.04 1.75
CA PHE A 73 2.87 -3.35 2.87
C PHE A 73 1.71 -2.51 2.37
N GLY A 74 0.88 -2.08 3.27
CA GLY A 74 -0.27 -1.24 2.94
C GLY A 74 -1.15 -1.01 4.15
N ALA A 75 -2.40 -0.67 3.90
CA ALA A 75 -3.36 -0.40 4.96
C ALA A 75 -4.66 -1.15 4.68
N ILE A 76 -5.35 -1.47 5.76
CA ILE A 76 -6.73 -1.98 5.70
C ILE A 76 -7.63 -0.77 5.86
N LEU A 77 -8.29 -0.37 4.77
CA LEU A 77 -9.10 0.83 4.70
C LEU A 77 -10.56 0.50 5.01
N GLU A 78 -11.35 1.52 5.32
CA GLU A 78 -12.79 1.41 5.36
C GLU A 78 -13.30 1.11 3.95
N TRP A 79 -14.44 0.41 3.82
CA TRP A 79 -14.93 -0.13 2.54
C TRP A 79 -15.09 0.94 1.45
N ASN A 80 -15.73 2.06 1.77
CA ASN A 80 -15.94 3.12 0.80
C ASN A 80 -14.63 3.84 0.46
N GLN A 81 -13.75 4.04 1.45
CA GLN A 81 -12.43 4.64 1.25
C GLN A 81 -11.58 3.80 0.30
N TRP A 82 -11.64 2.47 0.41
CA TRP A 82 -10.93 1.58 -0.49
C TRP A 82 -11.42 1.74 -1.93
N HIS A 83 -12.74 1.79 -2.13
CA HIS A 83 -13.32 1.97 -3.46
C HIS A 83 -12.96 3.33 -4.06
N GLU A 84 -12.97 4.39 -3.27
CA GLU A 84 -12.56 5.72 -3.73
C GLU A 84 -11.09 5.74 -4.15
N LEU A 85 -10.21 5.12 -3.35
CA LEU A 85 -8.80 5.02 -3.71
C LEU A 85 -8.60 4.19 -4.98
N SER A 86 -9.28 3.07 -5.11
CA SER A 86 -9.22 2.22 -6.31
C SER A 86 -9.58 3.02 -7.57
N GLU A 87 -10.66 3.80 -7.53
CA GLU A 87 -11.08 4.63 -8.66
C GLU A 87 -10.05 5.73 -8.98
N LYS A 88 -9.52 6.38 -7.94
CA LYS A 88 -8.48 7.40 -8.11
C LYS A 88 -7.24 6.83 -8.80
N LEU A 89 -6.79 5.65 -8.38
CA LEU A 89 -5.62 4.99 -8.96
C LEU A 89 -5.87 4.60 -10.42
N LYS A 90 -7.04 4.09 -10.74
CA LYS A 90 -7.42 3.77 -12.12
C LYS A 90 -7.42 5.02 -12.99
N GLN A 91 -7.98 6.13 -12.50
CA GLN A 91 -8.02 7.40 -13.23
C GLN A 91 -6.62 7.97 -13.49
N HIS A 92 -5.67 7.68 -12.61
CA HIS A 92 -4.27 8.11 -12.78
C HIS A 92 -3.44 7.13 -13.61
N GLY A 93 -4.06 6.10 -14.17
CA GLY A 93 -3.38 5.15 -15.04
C GLY A 93 -2.38 4.25 -14.34
N ILE A 94 -2.60 3.94 -13.05
CA ILE A 94 -1.72 3.05 -12.30
C ILE A 94 -1.78 1.64 -12.88
N ASP A 95 -0.61 1.05 -13.12
CA ASP A 95 -0.48 -0.34 -13.52
C ASP A 95 -0.56 -1.23 -12.27
N PHE A 96 -1.64 -1.97 -12.15
CA PHE A 96 -1.80 -2.88 -11.01
C PHE A 96 -1.01 -4.17 -11.22
N VAL A 97 -0.30 -4.61 -10.19
CA VAL A 97 0.28 -5.96 -10.14
C VAL A 97 -0.84 -6.99 -10.04
N ILE A 98 -1.84 -6.68 -9.20
CA ILE A 98 -3.09 -7.43 -9.10
C ILE A 98 -4.21 -6.41 -9.14
N GLU A 99 -5.07 -6.51 -10.17
CA GLU A 99 -6.22 -5.62 -10.33
C GLU A 99 -7.13 -5.67 -9.10
N PRO A 100 -7.80 -4.55 -8.76
CA PRO A 100 -8.77 -4.55 -7.67
C PRO A 100 -9.81 -5.66 -7.84
N TYR A 101 -10.00 -6.48 -6.80
CA TYR A 101 -11.01 -7.54 -6.85
C TYR A 101 -11.51 -7.88 -5.44
N ILE A 102 -12.62 -8.62 -5.39
CA ILE A 102 -13.26 -9.03 -4.14
C ILE A 102 -12.97 -10.52 -3.91
N ARG A 103 -12.46 -10.83 -2.71
CA ARG A 103 -12.23 -12.22 -2.27
C ARG A 103 -13.38 -12.64 -1.36
N PHE A 104 -13.73 -13.92 -1.40
CA PHE A 104 -14.74 -14.53 -0.54
C PHE A 104 -16.08 -13.80 -0.61
N GLU A 105 -16.49 -13.35 -1.80
CA GLU A 105 -17.72 -12.60 -2.00
C GLU A 105 -18.92 -13.39 -1.50
N GLY A 106 -19.73 -12.76 -0.60
CA GLY A 106 -20.89 -13.40 0.02
C GLY A 106 -20.58 -14.35 1.17
N GLU A 107 -19.29 -14.50 1.54
CA GLU A 107 -18.84 -15.41 2.59
C GLU A 107 -18.24 -14.66 3.76
N VAL A 108 -17.96 -15.38 4.86
CA VAL A 108 -17.20 -14.83 6.00
C VAL A 108 -15.83 -14.43 5.52
N GLY A 109 -15.41 -13.23 5.92
CA GLY A 109 -14.10 -12.70 5.51
C GLY A 109 -14.11 -12.03 4.14
N GLU A 110 -15.29 -11.73 3.59
CA GLU A 110 -15.39 -10.98 2.32
C GLU A 110 -14.52 -9.73 2.38
N GLN A 111 -13.58 -9.61 1.44
CA GLN A 111 -12.60 -8.53 1.44
C GLN A 111 -12.26 -8.10 0.03
N ALA A 112 -11.91 -6.81 -0.09
CA ALA A 112 -11.40 -6.22 -1.31
C ALA A 112 -9.88 -6.09 -1.21
N THR A 113 -9.17 -6.27 -2.30
CA THR A 113 -7.72 -6.07 -2.34
C THR A 113 -7.26 -5.57 -3.71
N MET A 114 -6.13 -4.88 -3.69
CA MET A 114 -5.41 -4.45 -4.90
C MET A 114 -3.93 -4.34 -4.57
N PHE A 115 -3.09 -4.63 -5.59
CA PHE A 115 -1.63 -4.53 -5.47
C PHE A 115 -1.08 -3.64 -6.56
N PHE A 116 -0.17 -2.75 -6.20
CA PHE A 116 0.56 -1.92 -7.15
C PHE A 116 1.94 -1.58 -6.59
N LEU A 117 2.81 -1.05 -7.45
CA LEU A 117 4.16 -0.68 -7.04
C LEU A 117 4.28 0.82 -6.88
N ASP A 118 5.12 1.25 -5.92
CA ASP A 118 5.55 2.64 -5.88
C ASP A 118 6.62 2.88 -6.98
N PRO A 119 7.08 4.13 -7.18
CA PRO A 119 8.07 4.42 -8.22
C PRO A 119 9.42 3.71 -8.05
N SER A 120 9.69 3.20 -6.86
CA SER A 120 10.94 2.47 -6.55
C SER A 120 10.79 0.96 -6.65
N GLY A 121 9.62 0.46 -7.02
CA GLY A 121 9.35 -0.98 -7.11
C GLY A 121 8.91 -1.61 -5.81
N ASN A 122 8.67 -0.84 -4.75
CA ASN A 122 8.09 -1.37 -3.52
C ASN A 122 6.64 -1.76 -3.75
N ALA A 123 6.25 -2.96 -3.33
CA ALA A 123 4.89 -3.46 -3.52
C ALA A 123 3.98 -3.02 -2.37
N LEU A 124 2.81 -2.49 -2.73
CA LEU A 124 1.78 -2.11 -1.78
C LEU A 124 0.53 -2.95 -2.00
N GLU A 125 -0.13 -3.30 -0.90
CA GLU A 125 -1.46 -3.90 -0.92
C GLU A 125 -2.39 -3.03 -0.09
N PHE A 126 -3.52 -2.63 -0.67
CA PHE A 126 -4.60 -1.99 0.08
C PHE A 126 -5.78 -2.94 0.15
N LYS A 127 -6.22 -3.21 1.36
CA LYS A 127 -7.30 -4.14 1.65
C LYS A 127 -8.47 -3.41 2.29
N SER A 128 -9.64 -4.01 2.21
CA SER A 128 -10.78 -3.62 3.02
C SER A 128 -11.62 -4.85 3.30
N PHE A 129 -12.15 -4.96 4.50
CA PHE A 129 -13.10 -6.00 4.86
C PHE A 129 -14.49 -5.38 4.85
N LYS A 130 -15.44 -6.05 4.20
CA LYS A 130 -16.83 -5.58 4.16
C LYS A 130 -17.41 -5.47 5.55
N ASP A 131 -17.07 -6.45 6.42
CA ASP A 131 -17.34 -6.42 7.85
C ASP A 131 -16.00 -6.33 8.59
N PRO A 132 -15.65 -5.15 9.16
CA PRO A 132 -14.36 -4.98 9.85
C PRO A 132 -14.13 -5.94 11.02
N SER A 133 -15.18 -6.49 11.60
CA SER A 133 -15.02 -7.48 12.68
C SER A 133 -14.40 -8.78 12.20
N GLN A 134 -14.32 -9.00 10.88
CA GLN A 134 -13.80 -10.22 10.26
C GLN A 134 -12.33 -10.14 9.85
N ILE A 135 -11.64 -9.04 10.18
CA ILE A 135 -10.21 -8.88 9.82
C ILE A 135 -9.38 -10.07 10.34
N PHE A 136 -9.68 -10.56 11.53
CA PHE A 136 -8.97 -11.69 12.13
C PHE A 136 -9.82 -12.96 12.20
N ALA A 137 -10.85 -13.07 11.35
CA ALA A 137 -11.70 -14.27 11.30
C ALA A 137 -10.89 -15.49 10.87
N LYS A 138 -11.26 -16.66 11.42
CA LYS A 138 -10.62 -17.95 11.13
C LYS A 138 -11.50 -18.84 10.28
#